data_b4f63d20acd1e120598bd9475eface18
#
_entry.id   b4f63d20acd1e120598bd9475eface18
#
_cell.length_a   1.000
_cell.length_b   1.000
_cell.length_c   1.000
_cell.angle_alpha   90.00
_cell.angle_beta   90.00
_cell.angle_gamma   90.00
#
_symmetry.space_group_name_H-M   'P 1'
#
loop_
_entity.id
_entity.type
_entity.pdbx_description
1 polymer ?
#
loop_
_entity_poly.entity_id
_entity_poly.type
_entity_poly.pdbx_seq_one_letter_code
_entity_poly.pdbx_strand_id
1 'polypeptide(L)'
;MVGGSPRPRVVPDGPPNRALVTCPYDGRVARDLAIDLGTANTLVYAKGRGIVLNQPTVIALNTRTHEVLAVGNEAWQMIGRTPGYIVAVRPLREGAITDFDITERMIRLLLRRAGVTRLNRPRVLICVPSAITSVERRAVKEAARRAGASAAHLIEQPMAAAIGAGLDIHEPVGNMVVDVGGGTTETAVISLGGVVASHAIRCGGFDMDAAIQQYVRQQYGIAIGERTGEELKLAIGSALPYSDEMKAEVRGREISSGLPKTVVLSPEEIRFALRDLVEQIVATVVGCLAESPPELAQDIIYEGIHLVGGGALLRGLANRLADETEVPVHLVATPLECVVVGAGMCLDSFDSLRPIFAAAET
;
A
#
# COMPACT_ATOMS: atom_id res chain seq x y z
N MET A 1 -34.38 -43.90 3.51
CA MET A 1 -34.15 -42.70 4.33
C MET A 1 -32.66 -42.47 4.35
N VAL A 2 -32.19 -41.55 3.50
CA VAL A 2 -30.79 -41.21 3.37
C VAL A 2 -30.64 -39.80 3.93
N GLY A 3 -29.96 -39.67 5.06
CA GLY A 3 -29.69 -38.42 5.73
C GLY A 3 -28.61 -37.62 4.97
N GLY A 4 -29.00 -36.47 4.42
CA GLY A 4 -28.08 -35.52 3.86
C GLY A 4 -27.33 -34.77 4.94
N SER A 5 -26.01 -34.88 4.96
CA SER A 5 -25.12 -34.04 5.78
C SER A 5 -25.13 -32.60 5.28
N PRO A 6 -25.18 -31.60 6.16
CA PRO A 6 -25.11 -30.20 5.77
C PRO A 6 -23.69 -29.86 5.29
N ARG A 7 -23.59 -29.23 4.12
CA ARG A 7 -22.35 -28.65 3.58
C ARG A 7 -21.91 -27.49 4.47
N PRO A 8 -20.65 -27.38 4.88
CA PRO A 8 -20.16 -26.17 5.52
C PRO A 8 -20.13 -25.02 4.49
N ARG A 9 -20.95 -24.01 4.70
CA ARG A 9 -20.78 -22.70 4.08
C ARG A 9 -19.64 -22.01 4.81
N VAL A 10 -18.47 -21.95 4.20
CA VAL A 10 -17.46 -20.97 4.59
C VAL A 10 -17.90 -19.63 4.02
N VAL A 11 -18.47 -18.78 4.86
CA VAL A 11 -18.58 -17.35 4.61
C VAL A 11 -17.24 -16.79 5.08
N PRO A 12 -16.43 -16.19 4.21
CA PRO A 12 -15.29 -15.42 4.69
C PRO A 12 -15.87 -14.19 5.38
N ASP A 13 -15.70 -14.08 6.68
CA ASP A 13 -15.73 -12.79 7.35
C ASP A 13 -14.58 -11.98 6.77
N GLY A 14 -14.86 -11.23 5.73
CA GLY A 14 -13.97 -10.17 5.24
C GLY A 14 -13.70 -9.21 6.41
N PRO A 15 -12.57 -8.51 6.40
CA PRO A 15 -12.28 -7.53 7.43
C PRO A 15 -13.52 -6.64 7.60
N PRO A 16 -13.90 -6.28 8.84
CA PRO A 16 -15.17 -5.61 9.09
C PRO A 16 -15.25 -4.40 8.16
N ASN A 17 -16.23 -4.44 7.30
CA ASN A 17 -16.57 -3.36 6.39
C ASN A 17 -16.98 -2.18 7.28
N ARG A 18 -15.95 -1.45 7.81
CA ARG A 18 -16.21 -0.17 8.44
C ARG A 18 -16.84 0.67 7.37
N ALA A 19 -18.14 0.81 7.49
CA ALA A 19 -18.97 1.65 6.65
C ALA A 19 -18.17 2.90 6.34
N LEU A 20 -17.89 3.09 5.06
CA LEU A 20 -17.39 4.35 4.52
C LEU A 20 -18.24 5.42 5.17
N VAL A 21 -17.65 6.18 6.09
CA VAL A 21 -18.27 7.39 6.59
C VAL A 21 -18.30 8.31 5.38
N THR A 22 -19.35 8.18 4.59
CA THR A 22 -19.75 9.22 3.66
C THR A 22 -20.22 10.38 4.53
N CYS A 23 -19.23 11.16 5.03
CA CYS A 23 -19.56 12.41 5.67
C CYS A 23 -20.29 13.27 4.63
N PRO A 24 -21.55 13.64 4.84
CA PRO A 24 -22.25 14.52 3.92
C PRO A 24 -21.44 15.80 3.78
N TYR A 25 -21.30 16.28 2.55
CA TYR A 25 -20.61 17.52 2.21
C TYR A 25 -21.18 18.68 3.05
N ASP A 26 -20.46 19.02 4.11
CA ASP A 26 -20.82 20.09 5.06
C ASP A 26 -20.25 21.42 4.57
N GLY A 27 -20.54 21.87 3.40
CA GLY A 27 -20.33 23.23 2.84
C GLY A 27 -19.14 24.10 3.32
N ARG A 28 -18.27 23.57 4.19
CA ARG A 28 -17.11 24.26 4.77
C ARG A 28 -15.96 24.30 3.77
N VAL A 29 -15.19 25.38 3.84
CA VAL A 29 -13.98 25.63 3.04
C VAL A 29 -13.06 24.40 3.04
N ALA A 30 -12.51 23.97 1.86
CA ALA A 30 -11.57 22.85 1.79
C ALA A 30 -10.42 23.15 2.72
N ARG A 31 -10.24 22.24 3.61
CA ARG A 31 -9.11 22.22 4.50
C ARG A 31 -7.92 21.61 3.75
N ASP A 32 -6.72 21.91 4.18
CA ASP A 32 -5.53 21.28 3.64
C ASP A 32 -5.66 19.76 3.65
N LEU A 33 -5.16 19.10 2.62
CA LEU A 33 -5.28 17.67 2.40
C LEU A 33 -3.90 17.00 2.43
N ALA A 34 -3.82 15.81 3.01
CA ALA A 34 -2.71 14.91 2.80
C ALA A 34 -3.17 13.74 1.92
N ILE A 35 -2.32 13.30 1.02
CA ILE A 35 -2.59 12.21 0.09
C ILE A 35 -1.46 11.20 0.18
N ASP A 36 -1.80 9.98 0.54
CA ASP A 36 -0.93 8.84 0.28
C ASP A 36 -1.33 8.24 -1.08
N LEU A 37 -0.47 8.46 -2.07
CA LEU A 37 -0.68 7.98 -3.42
C LEU A 37 0.02 6.62 -3.60
N GLY A 38 -0.49 5.61 -2.89
CA GLY A 38 0.08 4.27 -2.91
C GLY A 38 -0.26 3.49 -4.19
N THR A 39 0.57 2.48 -4.50
CA THR A 39 0.38 1.60 -5.66
C THR A 39 -0.92 0.78 -5.55
N ALA A 40 -1.27 0.30 -4.34
CA ALA A 40 -2.49 -0.48 -4.10
C ALA A 40 -3.70 0.41 -3.84
N ASN A 41 -3.58 1.34 -2.89
CA ASN A 41 -4.66 2.23 -2.47
C ASN A 41 -4.18 3.67 -2.44
N THR A 42 -5.10 4.58 -2.76
CA THR A 42 -4.94 6.01 -2.53
C THR A 42 -5.81 6.42 -1.35
N LEU A 43 -5.18 6.99 -0.34
CA LEU A 43 -5.85 7.53 0.84
C LEU A 43 -5.75 9.05 0.86
N VAL A 44 -6.82 9.71 1.31
CA VAL A 44 -6.86 11.16 1.49
C VAL A 44 -7.29 11.49 2.91
N TYR A 45 -6.46 12.25 3.58
CA TYR A 45 -6.74 12.82 4.89
C TYR A 45 -7.06 14.31 4.76
N ALA A 46 -8.11 14.77 5.42
CA ALA A 46 -8.47 16.19 5.47
C ALA A 46 -8.22 16.74 6.87
N LYS A 47 -7.48 17.84 6.96
CA LYS A 47 -7.16 18.50 8.24
C LYS A 47 -8.39 18.69 9.12
N GLY A 48 -8.36 18.12 10.34
CA GLY A 48 -9.43 18.17 11.32
C GLY A 48 -10.68 17.34 10.99
N ARG A 49 -10.61 16.44 10.01
CA ARG A 49 -11.68 15.48 9.67
C ARG A 49 -11.21 14.03 9.61
N GLY A 50 -9.90 13.80 9.60
CA GLY A 50 -9.33 12.46 9.44
C GLY A 50 -9.35 11.98 7.99
N ILE A 51 -9.31 10.66 7.82
CA ILE A 51 -9.34 10.02 6.50
C ILE A 51 -10.73 10.17 5.88
N VAL A 52 -10.80 10.88 4.76
CA VAL A 52 -12.04 11.17 4.03
C VAL A 52 -12.21 10.29 2.78
N LEU A 53 -11.13 9.62 2.35
CA LEU A 53 -11.16 8.74 1.20
C LEU A 53 -10.12 7.63 1.36
N ASN A 54 -10.54 6.39 1.08
CA ASN A 54 -9.69 5.22 0.93
C ASN A 54 -10.22 4.42 -0.25
N GLN A 55 -9.46 4.36 -1.34
CA GLN A 55 -9.89 3.76 -2.60
C GLN A 55 -8.72 3.01 -3.26
N PRO A 56 -8.97 1.87 -3.92
CA PRO A 56 -7.97 1.24 -4.78
C PRO A 56 -7.44 2.21 -5.83
N THR A 57 -6.14 2.18 -6.07
CA THR A 57 -5.47 2.99 -7.10
C THR A 57 -5.68 2.38 -8.48
N VAL A 58 -6.94 2.37 -8.92
CA VAL A 58 -7.38 1.79 -10.19
C VAL A 58 -8.29 2.76 -10.93
N ILE A 59 -8.14 2.84 -12.25
CA ILE A 59 -8.98 3.61 -13.15
C ILE A 59 -9.40 2.75 -14.34
N ALA A 60 -10.68 2.79 -14.69
CA ALA A 60 -11.20 2.11 -15.87
C ALA A 60 -11.42 3.11 -17.01
N LEU A 61 -10.90 2.79 -18.18
CA LEU A 61 -10.91 3.66 -19.36
C LEU A 61 -11.54 2.93 -20.55
N ASN A 62 -12.29 3.69 -21.36
CA ASN A 62 -12.64 3.25 -22.69
C ASN A 62 -11.46 3.51 -23.63
N THR A 63 -10.91 2.47 -24.23
CA THR A 63 -9.73 2.56 -25.12
C THR A 63 -10.02 3.27 -26.44
N ARG A 64 -11.29 3.39 -26.85
CA ARG A 64 -11.70 4.03 -28.09
C ARG A 64 -11.97 5.54 -27.90
N THR A 65 -12.59 5.91 -26.79
CA THR A 65 -12.98 7.30 -26.52
C THR A 65 -12.03 8.00 -25.53
N HIS A 66 -11.13 7.25 -24.89
CA HIS A 66 -10.25 7.71 -23.81
C HIS A 66 -11.01 8.32 -22.60
N GLU A 67 -12.28 8.01 -22.48
CA GLU A 67 -13.11 8.45 -21.35
C GLU A 67 -12.88 7.59 -20.12
N VAL A 68 -12.86 8.25 -18.95
CA VAL A 68 -12.83 7.57 -17.67
C VAL A 68 -14.23 7.06 -17.35
N LEU A 69 -14.35 5.74 -17.18
CA LEU A 69 -15.61 5.07 -16.86
C LEU A 69 -15.82 4.90 -15.36
N ALA A 70 -14.75 4.58 -14.64
CA ALA A 70 -14.78 4.33 -13.20
C ALA A 70 -13.42 4.61 -12.56
N VAL A 71 -13.42 4.86 -11.23
CA VAL A 71 -12.19 5.05 -10.41
C VAL A 71 -12.40 4.39 -9.06
N GLY A 72 -11.35 3.84 -8.50
CA GLY A 72 -11.35 3.23 -7.17
C GLY A 72 -12.10 1.90 -7.14
N ASN A 73 -12.96 1.70 -6.15
CA ASN A 73 -13.70 0.45 -5.94
C ASN A 73 -14.51 0.01 -7.17
N GLU A 74 -15.14 0.94 -7.87
CA GLU A 74 -15.90 0.63 -9.09
C GLU A 74 -14.98 0.08 -10.19
N ALA A 75 -13.83 0.72 -10.41
CA ALA A 75 -12.84 0.26 -11.40
C ALA A 75 -12.19 -1.07 -10.98
N TRP A 76 -11.93 -1.25 -9.67
CA TRP A 76 -11.40 -2.50 -9.12
C TRP A 76 -12.31 -3.71 -9.42
N GLN A 77 -13.64 -3.54 -9.28
CA GLN A 77 -14.59 -4.60 -9.61
C GLN A 77 -14.60 -4.98 -11.09
N MET A 78 -14.10 -4.11 -11.96
CA MET A 78 -14.02 -4.33 -13.40
C MET A 78 -12.77 -5.10 -13.84
N ILE A 79 -11.73 -5.20 -12.99
CA ILE A 79 -10.49 -5.91 -13.34
C ILE A 79 -10.80 -7.37 -13.72
N GLY A 80 -10.29 -7.79 -14.90
CA GLY A 80 -10.47 -9.15 -15.41
C GLY A 80 -11.88 -9.48 -15.92
N ARG A 81 -12.81 -8.49 -15.95
CA ARG A 81 -14.23 -8.68 -16.33
C ARG A 81 -14.69 -7.75 -17.44
N THR A 82 -13.79 -7.01 -18.05
CA THR A 82 -14.12 -5.99 -19.05
C THR A 82 -14.07 -6.56 -20.48
N PRO A 83 -14.95 -6.09 -21.38
CA PRO A 83 -14.78 -6.36 -22.81
C PRO A 83 -13.52 -5.64 -23.33
N GLY A 84 -12.98 -6.07 -24.48
CA GLY A 84 -11.68 -5.64 -25.00
C GLY A 84 -11.51 -4.13 -25.27
N TYR A 85 -12.59 -3.36 -25.29
CA TYR A 85 -12.55 -1.89 -25.45
C TYR A 85 -12.59 -1.12 -24.10
N ILE A 86 -12.65 -1.82 -22.97
CA ILE A 86 -12.54 -1.25 -21.63
C ILE A 86 -11.33 -1.87 -20.96
N VAL A 87 -10.46 -1.04 -20.44
CA VAL A 87 -9.29 -1.47 -19.69
C VAL A 87 -9.30 -0.85 -18.30
N ALA A 88 -9.12 -1.68 -17.27
CA ALA A 88 -8.88 -1.23 -15.91
C ALA A 88 -7.37 -1.28 -15.66
N VAL A 89 -6.77 -0.13 -15.37
CA VAL A 89 -5.32 0.03 -15.21
C VAL A 89 -4.97 0.63 -13.85
N ARG A 90 -3.79 0.31 -13.37
CA ARG A 90 -3.14 0.97 -12.26
C ARG A 90 -2.18 2.02 -12.80
N PRO A 91 -2.44 3.32 -12.56
CA PRO A 91 -1.56 4.39 -13.06
C PRO A 91 -0.24 4.48 -12.32
N LEU A 92 -0.12 3.78 -11.20
CA LEU A 92 1.09 3.64 -10.40
C LEU A 92 1.50 2.17 -10.35
N ARG A 93 2.77 1.91 -10.61
CA ARG A 93 3.38 0.59 -10.46
C ARG A 93 4.73 0.75 -9.79
N GLU A 94 5.04 -0.14 -8.85
CA GLU A 94 6.34 -0.15 -8.19
C GLU A 94 6.76 1.23 -7.66
N GLY A 95 5.81 2.00 -7.12
CA GLY A 95 6.03 3.34 -6.61
C GLY A 95 6.18 4.44 -7.67
N ALA A 96 6.23 4.11 -8.97
CA ALA A 96 6.43 5.05 -10.06
C ALA A 96 5.14 5.35 -10.83
N ILE A 97 5.04 6.57 -11.39
CA ILE A 97 3.97 6.96 -12.31
C ILE A 97 4.24 6.31 -13.66
N THR A 98 3.36 5.40 -14.11
CA THR A 98 3.48 4.76 -15.42
C THR A 98 2.84 5.58 -16.53
N ASP A 99 1.82 6.38 -16.19
CA ASP A 99 1.12 7.27 -17.12
C ASP A 99 0.71 8.55 -16.38
N PHE A 100 1.33 9.67 -16.79
CA PHE A 100 1.11 10.97 -16.17
C PHE A 100 -0.33 11.47 -16.35
N ASP A 101 -0.88 11.36 -17.56
CA ASP A 101 -2.22 11.89 -17.85
C ASP A 101 -3.31 11.10 -17.14
N ILE A 102 -3.14 9.80 -17.04
CA ILE A 102 -4.05 8.93 -16.29
C ILE A 102 -3.95 9.22 -14.80
N THR A 103 -2.73 9.38 -14.28
CA THR A 103 -2.50 9.72 -12.86
C THR A 103 -3.11 11.08 -12.52
N GLU A 104 -2.90 12.11 -13.35
CA GLU A 104 -3.49 13.44 -13.16
C GLU A 104 -5.01 13.36 -13.12
N ARG A 105 -5.63 12.63 -14.08
CA ARG A 105 -7.09 12.44 -14.11
C ARG A 105 -7.60 11.76 -12.86
N MET A 106 -6.90 10.72 -12.38
CA MET A 106 -7.25 10.02 -11.16
C MET A 106 -7.16 10.95 -9.94
N ILE A 107 -6.04 11.66 -9.75
CA ILE A 107 -5.87 12.62 -8.64
C ILE A 107 -6.98 13.67 -8.70
N ARG A 108 -7.29 14.21 -9.86
CA ARG A 108 -8.36 15.20 -10.05
C ARG A 108 -9.73 14.67 -9.59
N LEU A 109 -10.05 13.43 -9.94
CA LEU A 109 -11.31 12.80 -9.55
C LEU A 109 -11.36 12.52 -8.05
N LEU A 110 -10.27 12.05 -7.46
CA LEU A 110 -10.15 11.80 -6.03
C LEU A 110 -10.24 13.10 -5.22
N LEU A 111 -9.55 14.17 -5.65
CA LEU A 111 -9.65 15.50 -5.01
C LEU A 111 -11.07 16.07 -5.08
N ARG A 112 -11.78 15.89 -6.20
CA ARG A 112 -13.20 16.28 -6.30
C ARG A 112 -14.08 15.50 -5.32
N ARG A 113 -13.86 14.19 -5.18
CA ARG A 113 -14.55 13.34 -4.19
C ARG A 113 -14.22 13.77 -2.75
N ALA A 114 -13.02 14.28 -2.50
CA ALA A 114 -12.61 14.86 -1.23
C ALA A 114 -13.15 16.29 -0.98
N GLY A 115 -13.92 16.85 -1.90
CA GLY A 115 -14.58 18.17 -1.76
C GLY A 115 -13.80 19.36 -2.34
N VAL A 116 -12.76 19.13 -3.15
CA VAL A 116 -12.02 20.20 -3.84
C VAL A 116 -12.87 20.74 -4.99
N THR A 117 -13.04 22.07 -5.03
CA THR A 117 -13.81 22.79 -6.05
C THR A 117 -12.96 23.93 -6.63
N ARG A 118 -13.46 24.61 -7.68
CA ARG A 118 -12.77 25.78 -8.25
C ARG A 118 -12.64 26.95 -7.27
N LEU A 119 -13.57 27.08 -6.33
CA LEU A 119 -13.57 28.15 -5.30
C LEU A 119 -12.78 27.75 -4.06
N ASN A 120 -12.52 26.47 -3.90
CA ASN A 120 -11.97 25.86 -2.71
C ASN A 120 -10.74 25.04 -3.07
N ARG A 121 -9.57 25.68 -3.06
CA ARG A 121 -8.29 25.14 -3.51
C ARG A 121 -7.36 24.94 -2.30
N PRO A 122 -7.30 23.72 -1.72
CA PRO A 122 -6.45 23.45 -0.57
C PRO A 122 -4.97 23.40 -0.96
N ARG A 123 -4.10 23.53 0.05
CA ARG A 123 -2.74 22.99 -0.03
C ARG A 123 -2.82 21.47 0.06
N VAL A 124 -1.96 20.78 -0.65
CA VAL A 124 -1.92 19.32 -0.66
C VAL A 124 -0.50 18.86 -0.31
N LEU A 125 -0.39 18.01 0.69
CA LEU A 125 0.83 17.28 1.05
C LEU A 125 0.72 15.86 0.48
N ILE A 126 1.68 15.42 -0.34
CA ILE A 126 1.63 14.15 -1.03
C ILE A 126 2.78 13.27 -0.54
N CYS A 127 2.46 12.06 -0.10
CA CYS A 127 3.45 11.06 0.24
C CYS A 127 4.03 10.47 -1.04
N VAL A 128 5.34 10.37 -1.09
CA VAL A 128 6.10 9.83 -2.24
C VAL A 128 7.15 8.84 -1.74
N PRO A 129 7.49 7.83 -2.55
CA PRO A 129 8.58 6.93 -2.22
C PRO A 129 9.91 7.66 -2.03
N SER A 130 10.79 7.16 -1.17
CA SER A 130 12.13 7.74 -0.95
C SER A 130 13.00 7.69 -2.21
N ALA A 131 12.87 6.64 -3.02
CA ALA A 131 13.62 6.45 -4.26
C ALA A 131 13.04 7.20 -5.49
N ILE A 132 12.14 8.18 -5.27
CA ILE A 132 11.52 8.93 -6.37
C ILE A 132 12.52 9.85 -7.07
N THR A 133 12.51 9.88 -8.40
CA THR A 133 13.35 10.76 -9.21
C THR A 133 12.86 12.22 -9.18
N SER A 134 13.75 13.17 -9.47
CA SER A 134 13.40 14.60 -9.55
C SER A 134 12.35 14.90 -10.64
N VAL A 135 12.30 14.09 -11.70
CA VAL A 135 11.29 14.21 -12.77
C VAL A 135 9.93 13.77 -12.25
N GLU A 136 9.86 12.65 -11.56
CA GLU A 136 8.62 12.14 -10.96
C GLU A 136 8.10 13.06 -9.85
N ARG A 137 8.99 13.62 -9.01
CA ARG A 137 8.62 14.64 -8.00
C ARG A 137 7.92 15.83 -8.65
N ARG A 138 8.46 16.35 -9.76
CA ARG A 138 7.84 17.45 -10.52
C ARG A 138 6.50 17.02 -11.12
N ALA A 139 6.42 15.80 -11.66
CA ALA A 139 5.21 15.27 -12.25
C ALA A 139 4.07 15.17 -11.24
N VAL A 140 4.34 14.64 -10.04
CA VAL A 140 3.35 14.54 -8.94
C VAL A 140 2.87 15.92 -8.50
N LYS A 141 3.79 16.89 -8.29
CA LYS A 141 3.43 18.27 -7.90
C LYS A 141 2.57 18.95 -8.97
N GLU A 142 2.94 18.79 -10.23
CA GLU A 142 2.19 19.37 -11.35
C GLU A 142 0.83 18.73 -11.52
N ALA A 143 0.72 17.39 -11.39
CA ALA A 143 -0.55 16.68 -11.43
C ALA A 143 -1.52 17.18 -10.34
N ALA A 144 -1.04 17.36 -9.11
CA ALA A 144 -1.84 17.90 -8.02
C ALA A 144 -2.31 19.34 -8.27
N ARG A 145 -1.42 20.22 -8.79
CA ARG A 145 -1.77 21.61 -9.16
C ARG A 145 -2.84 21.65 -10.25
N ARG A 146 -2.67 20.87 -11.32
CA ARG A 146 -3.67 20.74 -12.40
C ARG A 146 -4.98 20.16 -11.92
N ALA A 147 -4.92 19.27 -10.92
CA ALA A 147 -6.10 18.70 -10.30
C ALA A 147 -6.87 19.69 -9.42
N GLY A 148 -6.29 20.86 -9.08
CA GLY A 148 -6.98 21.94 -8.36
C GLY A 148 -6.35 22.36 -7.04
N ALA A 149 -5.20 21.80 -6.64
CA ALA A 149 -4.48 22.24 -5.45
C ALA A 149 -3.96 23.69 -5.61
N SER A 150 -3.97 24.48 -4.54
CA SER A 150 -3.33 25.82 -4.52
C SER A 150 -1.82 25.73 -4.42
N ALA A 151 -1.31 24.76 -3.66
CA ALA A 151 0.09 24.40 -3.53
C ALA A 151 0.20 22.88 -3.34
N ALA A 152 1.30 22.29 -3.80
CA ALA A 152 1.61 20.89 -3.62
C ALA A 152 3.00 20.77 -2.98
N HIS A 153 3.05 20.06 -1.85
CA HIS A 153 4.25 19.72 -1.10
C HIS A 153 4.43 18.22 -1.08
N LEU A 154 5.65 17.75 -0.89
CA LEU A 154 5.98 16.34 -0.83
C LEU A 154 6.52 15.97 0.56
N ILE A 155 6.28 14.74 0.96
CA ILE A 155 6.90 14.09 2.12
C ILE A 155 7.24 12.65 1.74
N GLU A 156 8.38 12.16 2.18
CA GLU A 156 8.75 10.77 1.95
C GLU A 156 7.88 9.81 2.78
N GLN A 157 7.46 8.69 2.18
CA GLN A 157 6.59 7.70 2.83
C GLN A 157 7.16 7.19 4.15
N PRO A 158 8.45 6.81 4.27
CA PRO A 158 9.00 6.36 5.55
C PRO A 158 8.97 7.44 6.65
N MET A 159 9.20 8.71 6.29
CA MET A 159 9.10 9.83 7.24
C MET A 159 7.65 10.04 7.71
N ALA A 160 6.70 10.02 6.78
CA ALA A 160 5.29 10.09 7.12
C ALA A 160 4.86 8.89 7.98
N ALA A 161 5.35 7.67 7.65
CA ALA A 161 5.08 6.47 8.42
C ALA A 161 5.60 6.57 9.87
N ALA A 162 6.83 7.09 10.07
CA ALA A 162 7.40 7.31 11.40
C ALA A 162 6.55 8.27 12.24
N ILE A 163 6.10 9.38 11.65
CA ILE A 163 5.21 10.34 12.31
C ILE A 163 3.86 9.69 12.63
N GLY A 164 3.30 8.93 11.70
CA GLY A 164 2.03 8.23 11.88
C GLY A 164 2.07 7.10 12.90
N ALA A 165 3.22 6.46 13.07
CA ALA A 165 3.49 5.49 14.13
C ALA A 165 3.68 6.14 15.50
N GLY A 166 3.78 7.47 15.58
CA GLY A 166 3.99 8.22 16.81
C GLY A 166 5.43 8.18 17.31
N LEU A 167 6.40 7.97 16.42
CA LEU A 167 7.81 7.93 16.76
C LEU A 167 8.34 9.35 17.00
N ASP A 168 9.25 9.50 17.95
CA ASP A 168 9.85 10.79 18.31
C ASP A 168 11.01 11.12 17.34
N ILE A 169 10.65 11.55 16.14
CA ILE A 169 11.60 11.78 15.05
C ILE A 169 12.56 12.95 15.30
N HIS A 170 12.28 13.83 16.27
CA HIS A 170 13.08 15.03 16.52
C HIS A 170 14.20 14.80 17.52
N GLU A 171 14.11 13.73 18.31
CA GLU A 171 15.12 13.37 19.29
C GLU A 171 16.35 12.72 18.61
N PRO A 172 17.53 12.76 19.25
CA PRO A 172 18.75 12.11 18.75
C PRO A 172 18.73 10.59 19.05
N VAL A 173 17.66 9.91 18.64
CA VAL A 173 17.43 8.46 18.83
C VAL A 173 17.15 7.83 17.48
N GLY A 174 17.66 6.62 17.28
CA GLY A 174 17.44 5.85 16.05
C GLY A 174 16.04 5.25 16.01
N ASN A 175 15.19 5.73 15.10
CA ASN A 175 13.87 5.19 14.83
C ASN A 175 13.88 4.43 13.50
N MET A 176 13.52 3.15 13.48
CA MET A 176 13.47 2.35 12.26
C MET A 176 12.05 2.03 11.85
N VAL A 177 11.73 2.34 10.59
CA VAL A 177 10.43 2.04 9.98
C VAL A 177 10.64 1.13 8.76
N VAL A 178 9.77 0.14 8.61
CA VAL A 178 9.67 -0.73 7.43
C VAL A 178 8.26 -0.64 6.89
N ASP A 179 8.10 -0.06 5.71
CA ASP A 179 6.83 0.03 4.99
C ASP A 179 6.78 -1.03 3.88
N VAL A 180 5.93 -2.03 4.07
CA VAL A 180 5.66 -3.05 3.05
C VAL A 180 4.37 -2.70 2.33
N GLY A 181 4.50 -1.96 1.25
CA GLY A 181 3.39 -1.47 0.45
C GLY A 181 2.84 -2.48 -0.55
N GLY A 182 2.01 -1.98 -1.51
CA GLY A 182 1.48 -2.80 -2.59
C GLY A 182 2.48 -3.11 -3.70
N GLY A 183 3.40 -2.20 -4.00
CA GLY A 183 4.38 -2.34 -5.08
C GLY A 183 5.82 -2.06 -4.67
N THR A 184 6.05 -1.59 -3.45
CA THR A 184 7.38 -1.28 -2.91
C THR A 184 7.48 -1.75 -1.47
N THR A 185 8.70 -2.06 -1.05
CA THR A 185 9.08 -2.14 0.36
C THR A 185 10.16 -1.11 0.60
N GLU A 186 9.93 -0.23 1.57
CA GLU A 186 10.84 0.83 1.97
C GLU A 186 11.20 0.68 3.44
N THR A 187 12.48 0.86 3.73
CA THR A 187 12.99 0.84 5.09
C THR A 187 13.85 2.08 5.31
N ALA A 188 13.71 2.71 6.45
CA ALA A 188 14.48 3.90 6.80
C ALA A 188 14.79 3.95 8.29
N VAL A 189 15.98 4.45 8.61
CA VAL A 189 16.38 4.87 9.95
C VAL A 189 16.34 6.40 9.99
N ILE A 190 15.59 6.92 10.96
CA ILE A 190 15.28 8.34 11.10
C ILE A 190 15.78 8.81 12.45
N SER A 191 16.46 9.96 12.48
CA SER A 191 16.91 10.65 13.70
C SER A 191 16.99 12.15 13.44
N LEU A 192 16.74 12.98 14.44
CA LEU A 192 16.83 14.45 14.36
C LEU A 192 16.06 15.05 13.17
N GLY A 193 14.90 14.47 12.82
CA GLY A 193 14.05 14.94 11.73
C GLY A 193 14.57 14.61 10.32
N GLY A 194 15.63 13.81 10.19
CA GLY A 194 16.24 13.42 8.93
C GLY A 194 16.32 11.91 8.74
N VAL A 195 16.33 11.47 7.48
CA VAL A 195 16.62 10.09 7.10
C VAL A 195 18.13 9.90 7.12
N VAL A 196 18.62 8.95 7.94
CA VAL A 196 20.05 8.66 8.10
C VAL A 196 20.50 7.51 7.20
N ALA A 197 19.70 6.47 7.11
CA ALA A 197 19.90 5.34 6.20
C ALA A 197 18.55 4.95 5.61
N SER A 198 18.52 4.56 4.34
CA SER A 198 17.29 4.08 3.71
C SER A 198 17.57 3.10 2.57
N HIS A 199 16.75 2.06 2.50
CA HIS A 199 16.73 1.13 1.39
C HIS A 199 15.31 1.02 0.84
N ALA A 200 15.19 0.83 -0.47
CA ALA A 200 13.92 0.62 -1.13
C ALA A 200 14.06 -0.46 -2.21
N ILE A 201 13.09 -1.35 -2.27
CA ILE A 201 12.97 -2.36 -3.33
C ILE A 201 11.59 -2.31 -3.97
N ARG A 202 11.54 -2.68 -5.24
CA ARG A 202 10.30 -2.84 -6.01
C ARG A 202 9.74 -4.25 -5.79
N CYS A 203 9.32 -4.49 -4.58
CA CYS A 203 8.71 -5.74 -4.13
C CYS A 203 7.64 -5.41 -3.10
N GLY A 204 6.42 -5.88 -3.30
CA GLY A 204 5.29 -5.61 -2.42
C GLY A 204 4.15 -6.61 -2.59
N GLY A 205 2.97 -6.22 -2.13
CA GLY A 205 1.79 -7.09 -2.10
C GLY A 205 1.38 -7.62 -3.47
N PHE A 206 1.56 -6.86 -4.55
CA PHE A 206 1.21 -7.30 -5.92
C PHE A 206 2.20 -8.33 -6.48
N ASP A 207 3.47 -8.23 -6.09
CA ASP A 207 4.47 -9.23 -6.48
C ASP A 207 4.16 -10.56 -5.79
N MET A 208 3.70 -10.50 -4.54
CA MET A 208 3.21 -11.68 -3.82
C MET A 208 1.99 -12.31 -4.53
N ASP A 209 1.02 -11.50 -4.98
CA ASP A 209 -0.14 -11.98 -5.72
C ASP A 209 0.27 -12.62 -7.06
N ALA A 210 1.21 -12.01 -7.77
CA ALA A 210 1.76 -12.52 -9.03
C ALA A 210 2.53 -13.84 -8.82
N ALA A 211 3.31 -13.95 -7.75
CA ALA A 211 4.03 -15.18 -7.40
C ALA A 211 3.07 -16.34 -7.12
N ILE A 212 1.97 -16.08 -6.41
CA ILE A 212 0.90 -17.06 -6.17
C ILE A 212 0.26 -17.48 -7.49
N GLN A 213 -0.09 -16.54 -8.36
CA GLN A 213 -0.65 -16.84 -9.69
C GLN A 213 0.30 -17.70 -10.52
N GLN A 214 1.59 -17.37 -10.50
CA GLN A 214 2.62 -18.11 -11.22
C GLN A 214 2.77 -19.52 -10.65
N TYR A 215 2.80 -19.69 -9.34
CA TYR A 215 2.86 -20.99 -8.68
C TYR A 215 1.67 -21.88 -9.08
N VAL A 216 0.45 -21.37 -8.99
CA VAL A 216 -0.78 -22.10 -9.36
C VAL A 216 -0.74 -22.49 -10.83
N ARG A 217 -0.26 -21.61 -11.69
CA ARG A 217 -0.10 -21.88 -13.12
C ARG A 217 0.90 -23.01 -13.39
N GLN A 218 2.04 -22.99 -12.72
CA GLN A 218 3.14 -23.95 -12.93
C GLN A 218 2.81 -25.32 -12.34
N GLN A 219 2.28 -25.38 -11.12
CA GLN A 219 2.05 -26.64 -10.41
C GLN A 219 0.75 -27.33 -10.83
N TYR A 220 -0.28 -26.56 -11.13
CA TYR A 220 -1.63 -27.09 -11.38
C TYR A 220 -2.14 -26.91 -12.80
N GLY A 221 -1.41 -26.17 -13.63
CA GLY A 221 -1.83 -25.87 -15.00
C GLY A 221 -3.09 -25.00 -15.08
N ILE A 222 -3.37 -24.18 -14.06
CA ILE A 222 -4.56 -23.35 -13.96
C ILE A 222 -4.18 -21.87 -13.98
N ALA A 223 -4.89 -21.07 -14.79
CA ALA A 223 -4.81 -19.62 -14.78
C ALA A 223 -5.86 -19.07 -13.82
N ILE A 224 -5.40 -18.27 -12.85
CA ILE A 224 -6.23 -17.49 -11.92
C ILE A 224 -6.00 -15.99 -12.13
N GLY A 225 -6.98 -15.16 -11.77
CA GLY A 225 -6.89 -13.69 -11.87
C GLY A 225 -6.13 -13.06 -10.70
N GLU A 226 -5.75 -11.79 -10.86
CA GLU A 226 -5.07 -11.01 -9.80
C GLU A 226 -5.84 -11.04 -8.48
N ARG A 227 -7.13 -10.79 -8.54
CA ARG A 227 -8.01 -10.79 -7.37
C ARG A 227 -8.00 -12.13 -6.63
N THR A 228 -8.00 -13.24 -7.36
CA THR A 228 -7.94 -14.58 -6.75
C THR A 228 -6.58 -14.83 -6.10
N GLY A 229 -5.48 -14.31 -6.69
CA GLY A 229 -4.15 -14.35 -6.08
C GLY A 229 -4.12 -13.60 -4.75
N GLU A 230 -4.69 -12.39 -4.71
CA GLU A 230 -4.81 -11.59 -3.48
C GLU A 230 -5.69 -12.30 -2.43
N GLU A 231 -6.86 -12.83 -2.82
CA GLU A 231 -7.74 -13.59 -1.93
C GLU A 231 -7.01 -14.79 -1.30
N LEU A 232 -6.18 -15.52 -2.04
CA LEU A 232 -5.36 -16.61 -1.53
C LEU A 232 -4.27 -16.12 -0.56
N LYS A 233 -3.57 -15.02 -0.91
CA LYS A 233 -2.58 -14.42 -0.01
C LYS A 233 -3.20 -14.04 1.33
N LEU A 234 -4.36 -13.39 1.32
CA LEU A 234 -5.06 -12.96 2.52
C LEU A 234 -5.60 -14.14 3.34
N ALA A 235 -6.08 -15.20 2.68
CA ALA A 235 -6.70 -16.34 3.34
C ALA A 235 -5.67 -17.28 3.99
N ILE A 236 -4.61 -17.63 3.26
CA ILE A 236 -3.67 -18.69 3.65
C ILE A 236 -2.19 -18.33 3.47
N GLY A 237 -1.88 -17.06 3.07
CA GLY A 237 -0.51 -16.58 2.93
C GLY A 237 0.17 -16.39 4.29
N SER A 238 1.46 -16.76 4.37
CA SER A 238 2.28 -16.54 5.56
C SER A 238 3.76 -16.54 5.24
N ALA A 239 4.56 -15.84 6.05
CA ALA A 239 6.02 -15.86 6.01
C ALA A 239 6.60 -17.02 6.83
N LEU A 240 5.88 -17.50 7.85
CA LEU A 240 6.26 -18.60 8.73
C LEU A 240 5.10 -19.60 8.89
N PRO A 241 5.37 -20.88 9.24
CA PRO A 241 4.33 -21.83 9.62
C PRO A 241 3.51 -21.35 10.83
N TYR A 242 2.24 -21.76 10.90
CA TYR A 242 1.36 -21.44 12.02
C TYR A 242 0.46 -22.64 12.40
N SER A 243 -0.09 -22.64 13.60
CA SER A 243 -0.71 -23.84 14.20
C SER A 243 -2.07 -24.22 13.62
N ASP A 244 -2.82 -23.27 13.07
CA ASP A 244 -4.21 -23.43 12.59
C ASP A 244 -4.31 -23.36 11.05
N GLU A 245 -3.35 -23.94 10.35
CA GLU A 245 -3.29 -23.96 8.90
C GLU A 245 -4.49 -24.65 8.25
N MET A 246 -5.25 -23.91 7.45
CA MET A 246 -6.37 -24.42 6.68
C MET A 246 -6.09 -24.34 5.18
N LYS A 247 -6.57 -25.34 4.43
CA LYS A 247 -6.46 -25.36 2.97
C LYS A 247 -7.52 -24.45 2.35
N ALA A 248 -7.21 -23.85 1.21
CA ALA A 248 -8.11 -23.03 0.41
C ALA A 248 -8.45 -23.70 -0.93
N GLU A 249 -9.73 -23.69 -1.27
CA GLU A 249 -10.20 -24.10 -2.59
C GLU A 249 -10.12 -22.92 -3.55
N VAL A 250 -9.50 -23.11 -4.71
CA VAL A 250 -9.40 -22.10 -5.76
C VAL A 250 -9.93 -22.63 -7.08
N ARG A 251 -10.62 -21.75 -7.81
CA ARG A 251 -11.17 -22.01 -9.12
C ARG A 251 -10.48 -21.16 -10.18
N GLY A 252 -10.10 -21.79 -11.28
CA GLY A 252 -9.46 -21.12 -12.38
C GLY A 252 -9.79 -21.79 -13.71
N ARG A 253 -9.15 -21.30 -14.77
CA ARG A 253 -9.27 -21.89 -16.10
C ARG A 253 -8.06 -22.79 -16.37
N GLU A 254 -8.31 -24.08 -16.60
CA GLU A 254 -7.24 -25.00 -16.99
C GLU A 254 -6.63 -24.58 -18.34
N ILE A 255 -5.30 -24.52 -18.40
CA ILE A 255 -4.59 -23.95 -19.56
C ILE A 255 -4.70 -24.87 -20.77
N SER A 256 -4.66 -26.19 -20.56
CA SER A 256 -4.69 -27.19 -21.64
C SER A 256 -6.04 -27.33 -22.31
N SER A 257 -7.13 -27.35 -21.52
CA SER A 257 -8.48 -27.58 -22.02
C SER A 257 -9.31 -26.30 -22.19
N GLY A 258 -8.93 -25.21 -21.53
CA GLY A 258 -9.71 -23.99 -21.45
C GLY A 258 -10.91 -24.06 -20.51
N LEU A 259 -11.17 -25.21 -19.88
CA LEU A 259 -12.33 -25.44 -19.03
C LEU A 259 -12.10 -24.97 -17.58
N PRO A 260 -13.17 -24.66 -16.82
CA PRO A 260 -13.07 -24.41 -15.39
C PRO A 260 -12.55 -25.63 -14.64
N LYS A 261 -11.61 -25.40 -13.72
CA LYS A 261 -11.05 -26.44 -12.83
C LYS A 261 -10.88 -25.89 -11.42
N THR A 262 -11.09 -26.75 -10.45
CA THR A 262 -10.92 -26.44 -9.03
C THR A 262 -9.73 -27.22 -8.48
N VAL A 263 -8.91 -26.57 -7.67
CA VAL A 263 -7.80 -27.19 -6.92
C VAL A 263 -7.84 -26.73 -5.47
N VAL A 264 -7.17 -27.50 -4.61
CA VAL A 264 -7.04 -27.18 -3.18
C VAL A 264 -5.58 -26.89 -2.90
N LEU A 265 -5.31 -25.73 -2.31
CA LEU A 265 -3.96 -25.26 -1.97
C LEU A 265 -3.77 -25.29 -0.44
N SER A 266 -2.57 -25.63 -0.02
CA SER A 266 -2.16 -25.55 1.39
C SER A 266 -1.42 -24.23 1.68
N PRO A 267 -1.39 -23.78 2.94
CA PRO A 267 -0.56 -22.65 3.36
C PRO A 267 0.93 -22.85 3.08
N GLU A 268 1.44 -24.06 3.18
CA GLU A 268 2.82 -24.41 2.86
C GLU A 268 3.16 -24.11 1.40
N GLU A 269 2.27 -24.43 0.47
CA GLU A 269 2.44 -24.15 -0.96
C GLU A 269 2.47 -22.63 -1.24
N ILE A 270 1.60 -21.87 -0.59
CA ILE A 270 1.59 -20.41 -0.74
C ILE A 270 2.84 -19.80 -0.09
N ARG A 271 3.26 -20.28 1.07
CA ARG A 271 4.52 -19.86 1.72
C ARG A 271 5.74 -20.15 0.83
N PHE A 272 5.75 -21.32 0.18
CA PHE A 272 6.79 -21.64 -0.79
C PHE A 272 6.80 -20.66 -1.97
N ALA A 273 5.62 -20.32 -2.51
CA ALA A 273 5.51 -19.35 -3.60
C ALA A 273 5.98 -17.93 -3.20
N LEU A 274 5.83 -17.54 -1.93
CA LEU A 274 6.21 -16.24 -1.40
C LEU A 274 7.65 -16.16 -0.90
N ARG A 275 8.33 -17.29 -0.74
CA ARG A 275 9.63 -17.39 -0.05
C ARG A 275 10.64 -16.38 -0.57
N ASP A 276 10.88 -16.32 -1.86
CA ASP A 276 11.94 -15.50 -2.46
C ASP A 276 11.64 -14.00 -2.32
N LEU A 277 10.35 -13.60 -2.27
CA LEU A 277 9.93 -12.22 -2.04
C LEU A 277 10.11 -11.84 -0.56
N VAL A 278 9.76 -12.73 0.35
CA VAL A 278 9.98 -12.53 1.79
C VAL A 278 11.49 -12.39 2.09
N GLU A 279 12.33 -13.23 1.46
CA GLU A 279 13.80 -13.12 1.60
C GLU A 279 14.32 -11.77 1.09
N GLN A 280 13.81 -11.24 -0.02
CA GLN A 280 14.17 -9.91 -0.51
C GLN A 280 13.80 -8.81 0.48
N ILE A 281 12.61 -8.88 1.08
CA ILE A 281 12.18 -7.93 2.12
C ILE A 281 13.14 -8.00 3.32
N VAL A 282 13.41 -9.20 3.81
CA VAL A 282 14.34 -9.43 4.93
C VAL A 282 15.72 -8.86 4.62
N ALA A 283 16.28 -9.17 3.45
CA ALA A 283 17.58 -8.66 3.04
C ALA A 283 17.63 -7.13 2.97
N THR A 284 16.53 -6.49 2.57
CA THR A 284 16.42 -5.02 2.52
C THR A 284 16.47 -4.42 3.93
N VAL A 285 15.78 -5.01 4.88
CA VAL A 285 15.78 -4.58 6.28
C VAL A 285 17.17 -4.75 6.91
N VAL A 286 17.78 -5.93 6.74
CA VAL A 286 19.15 -6.21 7.23
C VAL A 286 20.16 -5.26 6.60
N GLY A 287 20.06 -4.99 5.28
CA GLY A 287 20.93 -4.05 4.59
C GLY A 287 20.85 -2.63 5.17
N CYS A 288 19.65 -2.14 5.45
CA CYS A 288 19.45 -0.82 6.06
C CYS A 288 20.03 -0.73 7.48
N LEU A 289 19.86 -1.79 8.29
CA LEU A 289 20.47 -1.88 9.62
C LEU A 289 22.00 -1.87 9.54
N ALA A 290 22.56 -2.60 8.59
CA ALA A 290 24.02 -2.70 8.42
C ALA A 290 24.67 -1.37 7.99
N GLU A 291 23.94 -0.50 7.29
CA GLU A 291 24.39 0.84 6.90
C GLU A 291 24.15 1.91 7.97
N SER A 292 23.40 1.58 9.02
CA SER A 292 23.07 2.53 10.08
C SER A 292 24.28 2.80 10.97
N PRO A 293 24.48 4.05 11.45
CA PRO A 293 25.48 4.38 12.44
C PRO A 293 25.33 3.49 13.69
N PRO A 294 26.45 3.05 14.30
CA PRO A 294 26.41 2.13 15.46
C PRO A 294 25.55 2.62 16.61
N GLU A 295 25.56 3.92 16.91
CA GLU A 295 24.79 4.52 17.97
C GLU A 295 23.28 4.39 17.72
N LEU A 296 22.84 4.66 16.48
CA LEU A 296 21.44 4.51 16.09
C LEU A 296 21.01 3.04 16.00
N ALA A 297 21.92 2.14 15.55
CA ALA A 297 21.67 0.72 15.55
C ALA A 297 21.47 0.18 16.98
N GLN A 298 22.21 0.73 17.96
CA GLN A 298 22.02 0.40 19.38
C GLN A 298 20.63 0.82 19.87
N ASP A 299 20.16 2.02 19.50
CA ASP A 299 18.81 2.48 19.86
C ASP A 299 17.74 1.55 19.30
N ILE A 300 17.88 1.11 18.03
CA ILE A 300 16.93 0.23 17.36
C ILE A 300 16.84 -1.16 18.05
N ILE A 301 17.90 -1.65 18.68
CA ILE A 301 17.86 -2.90 19.47
C ILE A 301 16.84 -2.78 20.63
N TYR A 302 16.70 -1.59 21.21
CA TYR A 302 15.79 -1.35 22.34
C TYR A 302 14.40 -0.90 21.88
N GLU A 303 14.33 0.06 20.95
CA GLU A 303 13.08 0.64 20.46
C GLU A 303 12.35 -0.29 19.46
N GLY A 304 13.10 -1.13 18.77
CA GLY A 304 12.57 -2.06 17.78
C GLY A 304 12.37 -1.45 16.39
N ILE A 305 11.87 -2.28 15.49
CA ILE A 305 11.50 -1.95 14.10
C ILE A 305 9.99 -1.77 14.05
N HIS A 306 9.53 -0.64 13.49
CA HIS A 306 8.11 -0.35 13.32
C HIS A 306 7.66 -0.74 11.91
N LEU A 307 6.81 -1.79 11.84
CA LEU A 307 6.34 -2.38 10.60
C LEU A 307 4.99 -1.79 10.20
N VAL A 308 4.91 -1.21 9.01
CA VAL A 308 3.74 -0.53 8.44
C VAL A 308 3.45 -1.02 7.01
N GLY A 309 2.37 -0.53 6.41
CA GLY A 309 1.91 -0.91 5.07
C GLY A 309 1.02 -2.15 5.05
N GLY A 310 0.35 -2.37 3.91
CA GLY A 310 -0.58 -3.50 3.76
C GLY A 310 0.09 -4.86 3.74
N GLY A 311 1.33 -4.95 3.20
CA GLY A 311 2.12 -6.17 3.18
C GLY A 311 2.62 -6.59 4.56
N ALA A 312 2.70 -5.65 5.51
CA ALA A 312 3.02 -5.91 6.92
C ALA A 312 2.03 -6.88 7.59
N LEU A 313 0.81 -6.96 7.06
CA LEU A 313 -0.24 -7.87 7.54
C LEU A 313 -0.04 -9.32 7.08
N LEU A 314 0.98 -9.61 6.25
CA LEU A 314 1.30 -11.01 5.91
C LEU A 314 1.63 -11.76 7.20
N ARG A 315 0.89 -12.82 7.46
CA ARG A 315 1.01 -13.61 8.70
C ARG A 315 2.45 -14.09 8.92
N GLY A 316 3.00 -13.81 10.09
CA GLY A 316 4.36 -14.21 10.48
C GLY A 316 5.49 -13.35 9.90
N LEU A 317 5.20 -12.29 9.12
CA LEU A 317 6.26 -11.43 8.58
C LEU A 317 7.03 -10.68 9.68
N ALA A 318 6.33 -10.13 10.67
CA ALA A 318 6.97 -9.48 11.82
C ALA A 318 7.89 -10.44 12.59
N ASN A 319 7.43 -11.67 12.83
CA ASN A 319 8.25 -12.70 13.49
C ASN A 319 9.46 -13.10 12.63
N ARG A 320 9.27 -13.26 11.30
CA ARG A 320 10.36 -13.59 10.37
C ARG A 320 11.45 -12.51 10.37
N LEU A 321 11.05 -11.24 10.41
CA LEU A 321 11.98 -10.11 10.52
C LEU A 321 12.68 -10.10 11.87
N ALA A 322 11.95 -10.32 12.96
CA ALA A 322 12.54 -10.37 14.31
C ALA A 322 13.54 -11.52 14.47
N ASP A 323 13.22 -12.70 13.93
CA ASP A 323 14.12 -13.87 13.97
C ASP A 323 15.43 -13.63 13.21
N GLU A 324 15.37 -12.88 12.09
CA GLU A 324 16.55 -12.62 11.25
C GLU A 324 17.41 -11.48 11.75
N THR A 325 16.76 -10.43 12.30
CA THR A 325 17.47 -9.23 12.75
C THR A 325 17.89 -9.28 14.21
N GLU A 326 17.33 -10.20 14.99
CA GLU A 326 17.43 -10.27 16.46
C GLU A 326 16.96 -8.98 17.15
N VAL A 327 16.11 -8.19 16.46
CA VAL A 327 15.53 -6.93 16.94
C VAL A 327 14.01 -7.08 17.10
N PRO A 328 13.38 -6.54 18.15
CA PRO A 328 11.93 -6.54 18.28
C PRO A 328 11.25 -5.89 17.07
N VAL A 329 10.15 -6.47 16.57
CA VAL A 329 9.38 -5.91 15.45
C VAL A 329 7.96 -5.64 15.89
N HIS A 330 7.54 -4.38 15.78
CA HIS A 330 6.24 -3.87 16.22
C HIS A 330 5.35 -3.58 15.02
N LEU A 331 4.30 -4.38 14.85
CA LEU A 331 3.26 -4.05 13.88
C LEU A 331 2.43 -2.89 14.42
N VAL A 332 2.36 -1.77 13.69
CA VAL A 332 1.55 -0.60 14.10
C VAL A 332 0.06 -0.95 14.09
N ALA A 333 -0.73 -0.28 14.92
CA ALA A 333 -2.16 -0.58 15.10
C ALA A 333 -2.99 -0.42 13.80
N THR A 334 -2.63 0.54 12.94
CA THR A 334 -3.32 0.80 11.65
C THR A 334 -2.30 0.87 10.51
N PRO A 335 -1.66 -0.25 10.14
CA PRO A 335 -0.52 -0.23 9.24
C PRO A 335 -0.87 0.29 7.84
N LEU A 336 -2.07 0.05 7.35
CA LEU A 336 -2.56 0.54 6.05
C LEU A 336 -2.77 2.06 5.99
N GLU A 337 -3.03 2.68 7.14
CA GLU A 337 -3.40 4.09 7.24
C GLU A 337 -2.26 4.96 7.81
N CYS A 338 -1.19 4.31 8.29
CA CYS A 338 -0.12 4.94 9.05
C CYS A 338 0.52 6.11 8.28
N VAL A 339 0.86 5.91 7.01
CA VAL A 339 1.49 6.92 6.15
C VAL A 339 0.59 8.15 5.98
N VAL A 340 -0.69 7.96 5.63
CA VAL A 340 -1.61 9.09 5.42
C VAL A 340 -1.97 9.80 6.72
N VAL A 341 -2.02 9.08 7.84
CA VAL A 341 -2.25 9.66 9.18
C VAL A 341 -1.07 10.55 9.56
N GLY A 342 0.17 10.07 9.39
CA GLY A 342 1.36 10.87 9.65
C GLY A 342 1.45 12.11 8.78
N ALA A 343 1.18 11.98 7.48
CA ALA A 343 1.08 13.15 6.60
C ALA A 343 -0.05 14.11 7.02
N GLY A 344 -1.16 13.57 7.55
CA GLY A 344 -2.25 14.36 8.13
C GLY A 344 -1.82 15.13 9.36
N MET A 345 -1.07 14.51 10.28
CA MET A 345 -0.49 15.17 11.45
C MET A 345 0.46 16.30 11.06
N CYS A 346 1.21 16.14 9.97
CA CYS A 346 2.05 17.20 9.41
C CYS A 346 1.24 18.43 8.98
N LEU A 347 -0.01 18.30 8.57
CA LEU A 347 -0.85 19.46 8.25
C LEU A 347 -1.23 20.30 9.48
N ASP A 348 -1.27 19.69 10.67
CA ASP A 348 -1.57 20.41 11.91
C ASP A 348 -0.38 21.26 12.37
N SER A 349 0.83 20.79 12.12
CA SER A 349 2.11 21.44 12.47
C SER A 349 2.90 21.88 11.24
N PHE A 350 2.21 22.32 10.17
CA PHE A 350 2.78 22.52 8.84
C PHE A 350 4.02 23.43 8.82
N ASP A 351 3.97 24.56 9.53
CA ASP A 351 5.06 25.53 9.49
C ASP A 351 6.31 25.06 10.25
N SER A 352 6.15 24.31 11.34
CA SER A 352 7.26 23.72 12.10
C SER A 352 7.93 22.54 11.38
N LEU A 353 7.17 21.77 10.60
CA LEU A 353 7.66 20.62 9.84
C LEU A 353 8.09 20.96 8.42
N ARG A 354 8.05 22.25 8.03
CA ARG A 354 8.44 22.70 6.69
C ARG A 354 9.84 22.26 6.25
N PRO A 355 10.87 22.20 7.12
CA PRO A 355 12.19 21.68 6.72
C PRO A 355 12.16 20.25 6.20
N ILE A 356 11.31 19.39 6.76
CA ILE A 356 11.13 17.98 6.33
C ILE A 356 10.57 17.94 4.92
N PHE A 357 9.59 18.79 4.59
CA PHE A 357 9.03 18.87 3.23
C PHE A 357 10.04 19.42 2.22
N ALA A 358 10.86 20.39 2.65
CA ALA A 358 11.89 20.96 1.80
C ALA A 358 12.97 19.92 1.43
N ALA A 359 13.35 19.03 2.34
CA ALA A 359 14.27 17.94 2.08
C ALA A 359 13.70 16.95 1.04
N ALA A 360 12.43 16.63 1.11
CA ALA A 360 11.75 15.77 0.13
C ALA A 360 11.55 16.47 -1.24
N GLU A 361 11.78 17.77 -1.33
CA GLU A 361 11.61 18.58 -2.57
C GLU A 361 12.90 18.77 -3.37
N THR A 362 14.06 18.54 -2.77
CA THR A 362 15.40 18.59 -3.40
C THR A 362 15.77 17.26 -4.00
#